data_9f8f428c0874836b93dbf1321cf5acd5
#
_entry.id   9f8f428c0874836b93dbf1321cf5acd5
#
_cell.length_a   1.000
_cell.length_b   1.000
_cell.length_c   1.000
_cell.angle_alpha   90.00
_cell.angle_beta   90.00
_cell.angle_gamma   90.00
#
_symmetry.space_group_name_H-M   'P 1'
#
loop_
_entity.id
_entity.type
_entity.pdbx_description
1 polymer ?
#
loop_
_entity_poly.entity_id
_entity_poly.type
_entity_poly.pdbx_seq_one_letter_code
_entity_poly.pdbx_strand_id
1 'polypeptide(L)'
;MKNIIYLLCILIISFCFLFLKKREIKSFESFEGDKIPKIIWSYWDNPDVPDFVAKCRKNWAKFAPNYEIRYLNKNNIEDYITNMPENWQSLPPYRQADVLRLKLLEKYGGIWMDASILLMENPDKFVGGDVTLFTTPSTTNADPVYENWFIASTPNNEIIKRWIVEVEKAIKNPDAYLASSSDFNKKLVVTPKYLICHLALRNIYDNHKTLFKNGKYIDSNKTAFYEHNKYGWKDVGMKAFKKFSIHPERLMIKLRGSDRRSANQNEVEVPAILIA
;
A
#
# COMPACT_ATOMS: atom_id res chain seq x y z
N MET A 1 -43.86 -21.64 -33.02
CA MET A 1 -43.41 -20.38 -32.38
C MET A 1 -43.32 -20.46 -30.85
N LYS A 2 -44.33 -20.94 -30.13
CA LYS A 2 -44.28 -21.02 -28.64
C LYS A 2 -43.10 -21.81 -28.08
N ASN A 3 -42.74 -22.95 -28.70
CA ASN A 3 -41.64 -23.80 -28.23
C ASN A 3 -40.25 -23.16 -28.43
N ILE A 4 -40.07 -22.30 -29.44
CA ILE A 4 -38.80 -21.57 -29.68
C ILE A 4 -38.60 -20.47 -28.62
N ILE A 5 -39.68 -19.81 -28.24
CA ILE A 5 -39.63 -18.77 -27.17
C ILE A 5 -39.27 -19.39 -25.83
N TYR A 6 -39.85 -20.59 -25.51
CA TYR A 6 -39.50 -21.33 -24.28
C TYR A 6 -38.03 -21.75 -24.24
N LEU A 7 -37.47 -22.23 -25.36
CA LEU A 7 -36.05 -22.58 -25.45
C LEU A 7 -35.13 -21.38 -25.28
N LEU A 8 -35.48 -20.25 -25.89
CA LEU A 8 -34.74 -18.98 -25.73
C LEU A 8 -34.78 -18.49 -24.30
N CYS A 9 -35.92 -18.51 -23.60
CA CYS A 9 -36.02 -18.13 -22.19
C CYS A 9 -35.17 -19.03 -21.29
N ILE A 10 -35.15 -20.36 -21.52
CA ILE A 10 -34.32 -21.30 -20.75
C ILE A 10 -32.84 -21.01 -20.99
N LEU A 11 -32.41 -20.73 -22.23
CA LEU A 11 -31.04 -20.38 -22.54
C LEU A 11 -30.61 -19.04 -21.89
N ILE A 12 -31.48 -18.02 -21.88
CA ILE A 12 -31.21 -16.74 -21.23
C ILE A 12 -31.12 -16.93 -19.71
N ILE A 13 -32.00 -17.69 -19.10
CA ILE A 13 -31.98 -17.97 -17.66
C ILE A 13 -30.73 -18.76 -17.30
N SER A 14 -30.35 -19.79 -18.08
CA SER A 14 -29.12 -20.54 -17.87
C SER A 14 -27.86 -19.67 -18.07
N PHE A 15 -27.87 -18.76 -19.04
CA PHE A 15 -26.77 -17.82 -19.26
C PHE A 15 -26.66 -16.81 -18.12
N CYS A 16 -27.79 -16.28 -17.64
CA CYS A 16 -27.82 -15.41 -16.45
C CYS A 16 -27.36 -16.17 -15.19
N PHE A 17 -27.76 -17.43 -15.01
CA PHE A 17 -27.29 -18.25 -13.89
C PHE A 17 -25.78 -18.55 -13.96
N LEU A 18 -25.24 -18.78 -15.16
CA LEU A 18 -23.79 -18.96 -15.37
C LEU A 18 -23.02 -17.68 -15.14
N PHE A 19 -23.58 -16.52 -15.50
CA PHE A 19 -22.99 -15.20 -15.22
C PHE A 19 -23.06 -14.82 -13.74
N LEU A 20 -24.18 -15.15 -13.07
CA LEU A 20 -24.33 -14.95 -11.62
C LEU A 20 -23.43 -15.89 -10.81
N LYS A 21 -23.23 -17.13 -11.27
CA LYS A 21 -22.31 -18.10 -10.64
C LYS A 21 -20.83 -17.73 -10.78
N LYS A 22 -20.48 -16.87 -11.77
CA LYS A 22 -19.11 -16.36 -11.95
C LYS A 22 -18.79 -15.17 -11.06
N ARG A 23 -19.79 -14.61 -10.36
CA ARG A 23 -19.66 -13.62 -9.28
C ARG A 23 -19.89 -14.25 -7.91
N GLU A 24 -19.33 -15.40 -7.64
CA GLU A 24 -19.05 -15.74 -6.25
C GLU A 24 -18.00 -14.72 -5.77
N ILE A 25 -18.49 -13.65 -5.16
CA ILE A 25 -17.71 -12.89 -4.17
C ILE A 25 -17.18 -13.98 -3.24
N LYS A 26 -15.89 -14.27 -3.32
CA LYS A 26 -15.27 -15.20 -2.37
C LYS A 26 -15.72 -14.71 -1.01
N SER A 27 -16.59 -15.46 -0.36
CA SER A 27 -17.04 -15.17 1.00
C SER A 27 -15.77 -15.19 1.84
N PHE A 28 -15.28 -14.00 2.14
CA PHE A 28 -14.20 -13.85 3.10
C PHE A 28 -14.80 -14.22 4.44
N GLU A 29 -14.29 -15.27 5.05
CA GLU A 29 -14.48 -15.49 6.48
C GLU A 29 -14.11 -14.17 7.17
N SER A 30 -15.05 -13.61 7.91
CA SER A 30 -14.79 -12.46 8.76
C SER A 30 -13.67 -12.89 9.72
N PHE A 31 -12.48 -12.33 9.52
CA PHE A 31 -11.40 -12.56 10.47
C PHE A 31 -11.82 -11.96 11.81
N GLU A 32 -12.40 -12.76 12.68
CA GLU A 32 -12.51 -12.45 14.10
C GLU A 32 -11.10 -12.56 14.68
N GLY A 33 -10.51 -11.42 14.99
CA GLY A 33 -9.27 -11.46 15.74
C GLY A 33 -8.51 -10.15 15.77
N ASP A 34 -7.91 -9.90 16.91
CA ASP A 34 -6.97 -8.82 17.21
C ASP A 34 -5.63 -8.97 16.48
N LYS A 35 -5.56 -9.79 15.43
CA LYS A 35 -4.33 -10.09 14.68
C LYS A 35 -4.40 -9.54 13.27
N ILE A 36 -3.26 -9.05 12.79
CA ILE A 36 -3.10 -8.62 11.40
C ILE A 36 -3.12 -9.85 10.49
N PRO A 37 -4.07 -9.94 9.52
CA PRO A 37 -4.14 -11.07 8.58
C PRO A 37 -2.88 -11.22 7.72
N LYS A 38 -2.54 -12.45 7.37
CA LYS A 38 -1.39 -12.76 6.50
C LYS A 38 -1.72 -12.58 5.02
N ILE A 39 -2.15 -11.38 4.66
CA ILE A 39 -2.47 -10.96 3.30
C ILE A 39 -1.61 -9.76 2.96
N ILE A 40 -0.96 -9.78 1.80
CA ILE A 40 -0.23 -8.63 1.25
C ILE A 40 -1.01 -8.08 0.06
N TRP A 41 -1.38 -6.81 0.12
CA TRP A 41 -2.03 -6.05 -0.93
C TRP A 41 -1.03 -5.17 -1.64
N SER A 42 -1.05 -5.15 -2.96
CA SER A 42 -0.24 -4.22 -3.75
C SER A 42 -0.96 -3.83 -5.04
N TYR A 43 -0.79 -2.60 -5.47
CA TYR A 43 -1.45 -2.05 -6.65
C TYR A 43 -0.43 -1.52 -7.66
N TRP A 44 -0.68 -1.88 -8.92
CA TRP A 44 -0.08 -1.26 -10.09
C TRP A 44 -1.18 -1.11 -11.13
N ASP A 45 -1.44 0.12 -11.59
CA ASP A 45 -2.60 0.45 -12.42
C ASP A 45 -2.70 -0.36 -13.72
N ASN A 46 -1.56 -0.62 -14.37
CA ASN A 46 -1.49 -1.47 -15.56
C ASN A 46 -1.27 -2.94 -15.16
N PRO A 47 -2.04 -3.91 -15.70
CA PRO A 47 -1.77 -5.34 -15.52
C PRO A 47 -0.38 -5.74 -16.02
N ASP A 48 0.11 -5.11 -17.10
CA ASP A 48 1.46 -5.29 -17.62
C ASP A 48 2.45 -4.48 -16.77
N VAL A 49 3.10 -5.16 -15.85
CA VAL A 49 4.02 -4.51 -14.92
C VAL A 49 5.43 -4.38 -15.52
N PRO A 50 6.16 -3.30 -15.20
CA PRO A 50 7.58 -3.18 -15.54
C PRO A 50 8.42 -4.30 -14.93
N ASP A 51 9.53 -4.65 -15.58
CA ASP A 51 10.45 -5.72 -15.14
C ASP A 51 10.88 -5.56 -13.66
N PHE A 52 11.17 -4.35 -13.22
CA PHE A 52 11.51 -4.11 -11.82
C PHE A 52 10.37 -4.47 -10.86
N VAL A 53 9.12 -4.18 -11.19
CA VAL A 53 7.96 -4.56 -10.37
C VAL A 53 7.78 -6.07 -10.35
N ALA A 54 8.01 -6.74 -11.50
CA ALA A 54 8.01 -8.20 -11.56
C ALA A 54 9.09 -8.82 -10.66
N LYS A 55 10.27 -8.21 -10.59
CA LYS A 55 11.35 -8.61 -9.66
C LYS A 55 10.95 -8.40 -8.20
N CYS A 56 10.27 -7.30 -7.87
CA CYS A 56 9.71 -7.11 -6.51
C CYS A 56 8.71 -8.21 -6.15
N ARG A 57 7.83 -8.60 -7.07
CA ARG A 57 6.88 -9.69 -6.85
C ARG A 57 7.56 -11.04 -6.59
N LYS A 58 8.64 -11.37 -7.31
CA LYS A 58 9.47 -12.55 -7.04
C LYS A 58 10.11 -12.50 -5.67
N ASN A 59 10.65 -11.34 -5.29
CA ASN A 59 11.22 -11.11 -3.97
C ASN A 59 10.18 -11.37 -2.86
N TRP A 60 8.96 -10.90 -3.01
CA TRP A 60 7.93 -11.12 -1.98
C TRP A 60 7.54 -12.60 -1.84
N ALA A 61 7.44 -13.34 -2.94
CA ALA A 61 7.20 -14.78 -2.88
C ALA A 61 8.29 -15.52 -2.09
N LYS A 62 9.55 -15.05 -2.18
CA LYS A 62 10.69 -15.59 -1.45
C LYS A 62 10.66 -15.25 0.04
N PHE A 63 10.46 -13.98 0.38
CA PHE A 63 10.58 -13.49 1.77
C PHE A 63 9.29 -13.57 2.57
N ALA A 64 8.14 -13.71 1.93
CA ALA A 64 6.83 -13.85 2.57
C ALA A 64 6.06 -15.08 2.07
N PRO A 65 6.65 -16.30 2.08
CA PRO A 65 6.04 -17.50 1.50
C PRO A 65 4.77 -17.95 2.23
N ASN A 66 4.56 -17.49 3.44
CA ASN A 66 3.41 -17.78 4.30
C ASN A 66 2.31 -16.70 4.23
N TYR A 67 2.43 -15.75 3.29
CA TYR A 67 1.42 -14.72 3.03
C TYR A 67 0.68 -15.00 1.73
N GLU A 68 -0.62 -14.73 1.71
CA GLU A 68 -1.38 -14.60 0.47
C GLU A 68 -1.07 -13.23 -0.15
N ILE A 69 -0.47 -13.21 -1.36
CA ILE A 69 -0.11 -11.96 -2.03
C ILE A 69 -1.12 -11.65 -3.12
N ARG A 70 -1.78 -10.49 -3.03
CA ARG A 70 -2.80 -10.03 -3.97
C ARG A 70 -2.32 -8.85 -4.77
N TYR A 71 -2.12 -9.09 -6.06
CA TYR A 71 -1.71 -8.07 -7.02
C TYR A 71 -2.93 -7.44 -7.67
N LEU A 72 -3.17 -6.18 -7.34
CA LEU A 72 -4.30 -5.41 -7.84
C LEU A 72 -3.89 -4.53 -9.02
N ASN A 73 -4.82 -4.34 -9.93
CA ASN A 73 -4.73 -3.43 -11.06
C ASN A 73 -6.14 -2.92 -11.41
N LYS A 74 -6.26 -2.02 -12.37
CA LYS A 74 -7.55 -1.41 -12.76
C LYS A 74 -8.64 -2.41 -13.15
N ASN A 75 -8.29 -3.67 -13.51
CA ASN A 75 -9.24 -4.64 -14.01
C ASN A 75 -9.84 -5.53 -12.89
N ASN A 76 -9.24 -5.58 -11.68
CA ASN A 76 -9.66 -6.49 -10.63
C ASN A 76 -9.95 -5.83 -9.27
N ILE A 77 -9.88 -4.50 -9.17
CA ILE A 77 -10.16 -3.79 -7.92
C ILE A 77 -11.60 -4.01 -7.46
N GLU A 78 -12.54 -4.02 -8.41
CA GLU A 78 -13.97 -4.14 -8.10
C GLU A 78 -14.34 -5.49 -7.47
N ASP A 79 -13.49 -6.52 -7.61
CA ASP A 79 -13.64 -7.81 -6.93
C ASP A 79 -13.48 -7.68 -5.40
N TYR A 80 -12.83 -6.61 -4.94
CA TYR A 80 -12.52 -6.37 -3.53
C TYR A 80 -13.24 -5.15 -2.96
N ILE A 81 -13.23 -4.03 -3.66
CA ILE A 81 -13.79 -2.75 -3.20
C ILE A 81 -14.72 -2.18 -4.26
N THR A 82 -15.97 -1.96 -3.89
CA THR A 82 -17.02 -1.41 -4.78
C THR A 82 -17.37 0.04 -4.46
N ASN A 83 -17.09 0.52 -3.25
CA ASN A 83 -17.45 1.86 -2.78
C ASN A 83 -16.29 2.85 -2.88
N MET A 84 -15.71 3.00 -4.07
CA MET A 84 -14.70 4.02 -4.34
C MET A 84 -15.32 5.41 -4.46
N PRO A 85 -14.59 6.51 -4.18
CA PRO A 85 -15.04 7.87 -4.46
C PRO A 85 -15.44 8.03 -5.94
N GLU A 86 -16.48 8.82 -6.23
CA GLU A 86 -16.99 9.03 -7.60
C GLU A 86 -15.90 9.46 -8.60
N ASN A 87 -14.96 10.29 -8.15
CA ASN A 87 -13.87 10.80 -8.97
C ASN A 87 -12.62 9.89 -8.98
N TRP A 88 -12.69 8.70 -8.35
CA TRP A 88 -11.50 7.86 -8.15
C TRP A 88 -10.80 7.48 -9.45
N GLN A 89 -11.56 7.15 -10.50
CA GLN A 89 -11.00 6.75 -11.80
C GLN A 89 -10.24 7.90 -12.50
N SER A 90 -10.60 9.15 -12.23
CA SER A 90 -9.93 10.34 -12.78
C SER A 90 -8.68 10.75 -12.00
N LEU A 91 -8.46 10.17 -10.82
CA LEU A 91 -7.28 10.46 -10.01
C LEU A 91 -6.02 9.84 -10.64
N PRO A 92 -4.86 10.47 -10.48
CA PRO A 92 -3.60 9.86 -10.89
C PRO A 92 -3.32 8.58 -10.08
N PRO A 93 -2.59 7.58 -10.63
CA PRO A 93 -2.40 6.26 -10.02
C PRO A 93 -1.91 6.28 -8.58
N TYR A 94 -1.04 7.23 -8.21
CA TYR A 94 -0.57 7.35 -6.83
C TYR A 94 -1.68 7.78 -5.86
N ARG A 95 -2.63 8.60 -6.30
CA ARG A 95 -3.82 8.98 -5.52
C ARG A 95 -4.83 7.85 -5.45
N GLN A 96 -4.99 7.12 -6.54
CA GLN A 96 -5.80 5.90 -6.55
C GLN A 96 -5.27 4.92 -5.49
N ALA A 97 -3.95 4.72 -5.44
CA ALA A 97 -3.32 3.89 -4.43
C ALA A 97 -3.51 4.42 -3.00
N ASP A 98 -3.51 5.75 -2.77
CA ASP A 98 -3.73 6.35 -1.45
C ASP A 98 -5.12 6.00 -0.88
N VAL A 99 -6.16 5.97 -1.70
CA VAL A 99 -7.51 5.56 -1.29
C VAL A 99 -7.63 4.05 -1.15
N LEU A 100 -7.16 3.33 -2.18
CA LEU A 100 -7.32 1.88 -2.27
C LEU A 100 -6.69 1.16 -1.08
N ARG A 101 -5.45 1.55 -0.70
CA ARG A 101 -4.73 0.94 0.44
C ARG A 101 -5.52 1.00 1.73
N LEU A 102 -6.14 2.13 2.00
CA LEU A 102 -6.87 2.35 3.24
C LEU A 102 -8.19 1.57 3.25
N LYS A 103 -8.94 1.58 2.13
CA LYS A 103 -10.21 0.83 2.03
C LYS A 103 -10.00 -0.68 2.13
N LEU A 104 -8.92 -1.21 1.54
CA LEU A 104 -8.56 -2.63 1.66
C LEU A 104 -8.20 -2.98 3.10
N LEU A 105 -7.38 -2.17 3.75
CA LEU A 105 -6.96 -2.40 5.12
C LEU A 105 -8.12 -2.23 6.13
N GLU A 106 -9.03 -1.29 5.90
CA GLU A 106 -10.25 -1.18 6.71
C GLU A 106 -11.07 -2.46 6.63
N LYS A 107 -11.35 -2.91 5.41
CA LYS A 107 -12.28 -4.03 5.18
C LYS A 107 -11.68 -5.38 5.54
N TYR A 108 -10.44 -5.60 5.16
CA TYR A 108 -9.80 -6.92 5.22
C TYR A 108 -8.61 -7.00 6.16
N GLY A 109 -8.05 -5.88 6.57
CA GLY A 109 -6.76 -5.86 7.25
C GLY A 109 -5.63 -6.36 6.36
N GLY A 110 -4.55 -6.83 6.99
CA GLY A 110 -3.38 -7.34 6.31
C GLY A 110 -2.32 -6.26 6.12
N ILE A 111 -1.51 -6.40 5.09
CA ILE A 111 -0.38 -5.53 4.78
C ILE A 111 -0.61 -4.87 3.42
N TRP A 112 -0.62 -3.55 3.37
CA TRP A 112 -0.37 -2.83 2.13
C TRP A 112 1.12 -2.68 1.90
N MET A 113 1.57 -2.97 0.69
CA MET A 113 2.95 -2.79 0.29
C MET A 113 3.03 -2.19 -1.11
N ASP A 114 3.69 -1.01 -1.24
CA ASP A 114 3.91 -0.41 -2.55
C ASP A 114 4.71 -1.34 -3.45
N ALA A 115 4.38 -1.37 -4.75
CA ALA A 115 4.95 -2.28 -5.76
C ALA A 115 6.47 -2.14 -5.97
N SER A 116 7.12 -1.21 -5.30
CA SER A 116 8.56 -0.92 -5.42
C SER A 116 9.35 -1.18 -4.14
N ILE A 117 8.91 -2.14 -3.35
CA ILE A 117 9.60 -2.58 -2.13
C ILE A 117 10.28 -3.92 -2.42
N LEU A 118 11.52 -4.04 -1.96
CA LEU A 118 12.25 -5.31 -1.87
C LEU A 118 12.37 -5.68 -0.40
N LEU A 119 11.81 -6.81 0.00
CA LEU A 119 11.94 -7.36 1.34
C LEU A 119 13.33 -7.96 1.54
N MET A 120 13.88 -7.81 2.72
CA MET A 120 15.09 -8.47 3.19
C MET A 120 14.82 -9.42 4.35
N GLU A 121 13.61 -9.30 4.92
CA GLU A 121 13.18 -10.09 6.06
C GLU A 121 11.70 -10.45 5.92
N ASN A 122 11.30 -11.58 6.52
CA ASN A 122 9.88 -11.97 6.55
C ASN A 122 9.09 -10.98 7.40
N PRO A 123 7.92 -10.49 6.93
CA PRO A 123 7.09 -9.56 7.67
C PRO A 123 6.69 -10.04 9.08
N ASP A 124 6.60 -11.34 9.32
CA ASP A 124 6.30 -11.90 10.66
C ASP A 124 7.27 -11.43 11.75
N LYS A 125 8.50 -11.05 11.37
CA LYS A 125 9.51 -10.59 12.34
C LYS A 125 9.33 -9.14 12.78
N PHE A 126 8.65 -8.32 11.96
CA PHE A 126 8.56 -6.90 12.27
C PHE A 126 7.14 -6.33 12.27
N VAL A 127 6.14 -7.06 11.78
CA VAL A 127 4.73 -6.70 11.88
C VAL A 127 4.18 -7.04 13.26
N GLY A 128 3.32 -6.19 13.83
CA GLY A 128 2.70 -6.43 15.14
C GLY A 128 1.89 -5.24 15.63
N GLY A 129 1.27 -5.39 16.81
CA GLY A 129 0.28 -4.44 17.32
C GLY A 129 -1.00 -4.42 16.47
N ASP A 130 -1.87 -3.45 16.71
CA ASP A 130 -3.10 -3.27 15.93
C ASP A 130 -2.82 -2.66 14.56
N VAL A 131 -1.70 -1.93 14.48
CA VAL A 131 -1.17 -1.31 13.27
C VAL A 131 0.35 -1.30 13.32
N THR A 132 1.00 -1.55 12.18
CA THR A 132 2.43 -1.31 12.00
C THR A 132 2.63 -0.27 10.92
N LEU A 133 3.36 0.80 11.24
CA LEU A 133 3.70 1.88 10.34
C LEU A 133 5.21 2.17 10.38
N PHE A 134 5.75 2.56 9.25
CA PHE A 134 7.07 3.16 9.21
C PHE A 134 6.98 4.65 9.51
N THR A 135 8.00 5.18 10.15
CA THR A 135 8.08 6.60 10.50
C THR A 135 9.38 7.18 10.01
N THR A 136 9.33 8.39 9.47
CA THR A 136 10.53 9.21 9.29
C THR A 136 10.63 10.10 10.49
N PRO A 137 11.64 9.93 11.36
CA PRO A 137 11.84 10.81 12.50
C PRO A 137 11.99 12.26 12.02
N SER A 138 11.21 13.15 12.60
CA SER A 138 11.49 14.59 12.46
C SER A 138 12.79 14.93 13.21
N THR A 139 13.34 16.10 12.94
CA THR A 139 14.56 16.58 13.62
C THR A 139 14.46 16.57 15.14
N THR A 140 13.27 16.42 15.72
CA THR A 140 13.00 16.45 17.15
C THR A 140 12.62 15.12 17.76
N ASN A 141 12.50 14.01 17.00
CA ASN A 141 11.98 12.69 17.43
C ASN A 141 10.58 12.72 18.11
N ALA A 142 10.06 13.89 18.46
CA ALA A 142 8.76 14.05 19.14
C ALA A 142 7.57 14.03 18.16
N ASP A 143 7.85 14.27 16.88
CA ASP A 143 6.84 14.53 15.86
C ASP A 143 7.06 13.67 14.61
N PRO A 144 6.74 12.36 14.66
CA PRO A 144 6.97 11.46 13.54
C PRO A 144 6.09 11.83 12.34
N VAL A 145 6.65 11.70 11.15
CA VAL A 145 5.87 11.59 9.90
C VAL A 145 5.69 10.12 9.59
N TYR A 146 4.44 9.69 9.50
CA TYR A 146 4.11 8.31 9.20
C TYR A 146 4.09 8.07 7.71
N GLU A 147 4.74 7.00 7.29
CA GLU A 147 4.81 6.58 5.89
C GLU A 147 3.57 5.80 5.48
N ASN A 148 3.20 5.90 4.21
CA ASN A 148 2.02 5.23 3.66
C ASN A 148 2.34 4.10 2.67
N TRP A 149 3.59 3.89 2.34
CA TRP A 149 4.02 2.88 1.38
C TRP A 149 4.06 1.45 1.94
N PHE A 150 4.09 1.30 3.27
CA PHE A 150 3.90 0.05 4.00
C PHE A 150 3.01 0.31 5.20
N ILE A 151 1.90 -0.39 5.27
CA ILE A 151 0.93 -0.29 6.37
C ILE A 151 0.47 -1.71 6.66
N ALA A 152 0.65 -2.19 7.88
CA ALA A 152 0.01 -3.41 8.32
C ALA A 152 -1.06 -3.08 9.36
N SER A 153 -2.24 -3.68 9.27
CA SER A 153 -3.37 -3.33 10.12
C SER A 153 -4.31 -4.50 10.35
N THR A 154 -4.91 -4.56 11.54
CA THR A 154 -6.12 -5.35 11.76
C THR A 154 -7.28 -4.79 10.93
N PRO A 155 -8.27 -5.61 10.53
CA PRO A 155 -9.48 -5.10 9.92
C PRO A 155 -10.21 -4.15 10.88
N ASN A 156 -10.97 -3.21 10.34
CA ASN A 156 -11.73 -2.23 11.12
C ASN A 156 -10.93 -1.34 12.08
N ASN A 157 -9.62 -1.21 11.88
CA ASN A 157 -8.74 -0.39 12.71
C ASN A 157 -9.17 1.09 12.71
N GLU A 158 -9.25 1.69 13.90
CA GLU A 158 -9.78 3.06 14.05
C GLU A 158 -8.86 4.13 13.42
N ILE A 159 -7.54 3.93 13.41
CA ILE A 159 -6.62 4.83 12.71
C ILE A 159 -6.92 4.80 11.21
N ILE A 160 -7.09 3.61 10.64
CA ILE A 160 -7.36 3.43 9.20
C ILE A 160 -8.71 4.06 8.83
N LYS A 161 -9.77 3.87 9.62
CA LYS A 161 -11.09 4.50 9.39
C LYS A 161 -11.01 6.02 9.33
N ARG A 162 -10.32 6.62 10.29
CA ARG A 162 -10.12 8.08 10.31
C ARG A 162 -9.27 8.56 9.17
N TRP A 163 -8.25 7.77 8.81
CA TRP A 163 -7.36 8.10 7.70
C TRP A 163 -8.09 8.13 6.36
N ILE A 164 -9.02 7.20 6.12
CA ILE A 164 -9.88 7.23 4.93
C ILE A 164 -10.65 8.55 4.87
N VAL A 165 -11.35 8.90 5.94
CA VAL A 165 -12.16 10.12 6.00
C VAL A 165 -11.32 11.38 5.71
N GLU A 166 -10.14 11.49 6.31
CA GLU A 166 -9.25 12.63 6.09
C GLU A 166 -8.67 12.65 4.67
N VAL A 167 -8.29 11.49 4.10
CA VAL A 167 -7.79 11.41 2.72
C VAL A 167 -8.89 11.74 1.71
N GLU A 168 -10.11 11.29 1.89
CA GLU A 168 -11.24 11.62 1.01
C GLU A 168 -11.55 13.13 1.04
N LYS A 169 -11.56 13.77 2.22
CA LYS A 169 -11.65 15.25 2.34
C LYS A 169 -10.52 15.94 1.59
N ALA A 170 -9.30 15.48 1.78
CA ALA A 170 -8.11 16.06 1.19
C ALA A 170 -8.08 15.93 -0.34
N ILE A 171 -8.55 14.80 -0.88
CA ILE A 171 -8.65 14.57 -2.34
C ILE A 171 -9.78 15.39 -2.95
N LYS A 172 -10.90 15.56 -2.25
CA LYS A 172 -12.05 16.33 -2.73
C LYS A 172 -11.70 17.80 -2.93
N ASN A 173 -10.95 18.39 -2.02
CA ASN A 173 -10.50 19.78 -2.11
C ASN A 173 -9.10 19.95 -1.48
N PRO A 174 -8.02 19.67 -2.23
CA PRO A 174 -6.67 19.69 -1.70
C PRO A 174 -6.23 21.05 -1.15
N ASP A 175 -6.62 22.12 -1.81
CA ASP A 175 -6.19 23.47 -1.41
C ASP A 175 -6.89 23.92 -0.12
N ALA A 176 -8.18 23.64 0.03
CA ALA A 176 -8.90 23.90 1.28
C ALA A 176 -8.37 23.02 2.43
N TYR A 177 -8.05 21.77 2.15
CA TYR A 177 -7.45 20.87 3.14
C TYR A 177 -6.08 21.37 3.62
N LEU A 178 -5.23 21.82 2.72
CA LEU A 178 -3.95 22.43 3.05
C LEU A 178 -4.13 23.72 3.87
N ALA A 179 -5.10 24.57 3.50
CA ALA A 179 -5.38 25.80 4.24
C ALA A 179 -5.85 25.52 5.68
N SER A 180 -6.59 24.45 5.92
CA SER A 180 -7.07 24.05 7.25
C SER A 180 -6.03 23.32 8.10
N SER A 181 -4.95 22.81 7.50
CA SER A 181 -3.87 22.12 8.21
C SER A 181 -2.93 23.11 8.89
N SER A 182 -2.37 22.74 10.04
CA SER A 182 -1.42 23.59 10.76
C SER A 182 -0.15 23.83 9.93
N ASP A 183 0.45 25.02 10.09
CA ASP A 183 1.71 25.35 9.42
C ASP A 183 2.86 24.45 9.87
N PHE A 184 2.80 23.99 11.12
CA PHE A 184 3.76 23.04 11.65
C PHE A 184 3.69 21.71 10.87
N ASN A 185 2.50 21.12 10.69
CA ASN A 185 2.33 19.86 9.96
C ASN A 185 2.70 20.00 8.48
N LYS A 186 2.37 21.13 7.85
CA LYS A 186 2.79 21.43 6.47
C LYS A 186 4.31 21.52 6.31
N LYS A 187 5.02 21.98 7.34
CA LYS A 187 6.50 22.02 7.34
C LYS A 187 7.12 20.66 7.58
N LEU A 188 6.51 19.80 8.42
CA LEU A 188 6.98 18.45 8.67
C LEU A 188 6.84 17.55 7.43
N VAL A 189 5.73 17.69 6.71
CA VAL A 189 5.46 16.92 5.51
C VAL A 189 6.02 17.66 4.30
N VAL A 190 7.21 17.27 3.86
CA VAL A 190 7.85 17.85 2.68
C VAL A 190 6.92 17.71 1.46
N THR A 191 6.70 18.81 0.71
CA THR A 191 5.74 18.83 -0.41
C THR A 191 4.32 18.35 -0.03
N PRO A 192 3.63 19.04 0.89
CA PRO A 192 2.40 18.55 1.51
C PRO A 192 1.26 18.32 0.51
N LYS A 193 1.23 19.07 -0.61
CA LYS A 193 0.24 18.84 -1.68
C LYS A 193 0.43 17.47 -2.35
N TYR A 194 1.67 17.02 -2.54
CA TYR A 194 1.98 15.69 -3.06
C TYR A 194 1.81 14.62 -2.00
N LEU A 195 2.30 14.85 -0.79
CA LEU A 195 2.24 13.92 0.35
C LEU A 195 0.99 14.14 1.23
N ILE A 196 -0.14 14.48 0.63
CA ILE A 196 -1.37 14.83 1.36
C ILE A 196 -1.89 13.67 2.23
N CYS A 197 -1.63 12.42 1.81
CA CYS A 197 -1.96 11.24 2.59
C CYS A 197 -1.16 11.18 3.91
N HIS A 198 0.12 11.55 3.88
CA HIS A 198 0.97 11.66 5.07
C HIS A 198 0.50 12.80 5.98
N LEU A 199 0.15 13.96 5.39
CA LEU A 199 -0.39 15.09 6.11
C LEU A 199 -1.70 14.73 6.82
N ALA A 200 -2.57 13.96 6.15
CA ALA A 200 -3.82 13.48 6.73
C ALA A 200 -3.58 12.64 7.99
N LEU A 201 -2.64 11.69 7.95
CA LEU A 201 -2.32 10.88 9.12
C LEU A 201 -1.65 11.71 10.23
N ARG A 202 -0.82 12.68 9.86
CA ARG A 202 -0.22 13.59 10.83
C ARG A 202 -1.28 14.44 11.56
N ASN A 203 -2.27 14.95 10.84
CA ASN A 203 -3.40 15.68 11.45
C ASN A 203 -4.21 14.79 12.41
N ILE A 204 -4.40 13.51 12.08
CA ILE A 204 -5.06 12.54 12.98
C ILE A 204 -4.21 12.31 14.22
N TYR A 205 -2.91 12.11 14.08
CA TYR A 205 -2.02 11.91 15.21
C TYR A 205 -2.10 13.05 16.23
N ASP A 206 -2.07 14.29 15.76
CA ASP A 206 -2.12 15.47 16.65
C ASP A 206 -3.42 15.53 17.45
N ASN A 207 -4.53 15.18 16.82
CA ASN A 207 -5.85 15.24 17.45
C ASN A 207 -6.22 13.99 18.26
N HIS A 208 -5.56 12.85 18.00
CA HIS A 208 -5.96 11.54 18.55
C HIS A 208 -4.76 10.68 18.94
N LYS A 209 -3.76 11.24 19.63
CA LYS A 209 -2.51 10.54 20.03
C LYS A 209 -2.74 9.21 20.75
N THR A 210 -3.85 9.08 21.49
CA THR A 210 -4.17 7.86 22.23
C THR A 210 -4.44 6.66 21.34
N LEU A 211 -4.92 6.85 20.13
CA LEU A 211 -5.16 5.77 19.16
C LEU A 211 -3.86 5.06 18.75
N PHE A 212 -2.74 5.76 18.82
CA PHE A 212 -1.45 5.26 18.38
C PHE A 212 -0.69 4.45 19.44
N LYS A 213 -1.26 4.25 20.64
CA LYS A 213 -0.55 3.59 21.75
C LYS A 213 -0.24 2.12 21.49
N ASN A 214 -1.13 1.40 20.79
CA ASN A 214 -1.01 -0.04 20.54
C ASN A 214 -0.35 -0.34 19.18
N GLY A 215 0.11 0.68 18.47
CA GLY A 215 0.80 0.53 17.20
C GLY A 215 2.27 0.16 17.35
N LYS A 216 2.82 -0.49 16.33
CA LYS A 216 4.26 -0.72 16.18
C LYS A 216 4.83 0.26 15.16
N TYR A 217 5.84 1.02 15.55
CA TYR A 217 6.44 2.07 14.74
C TYR A 217 7.90 1.78 14.47
N ILE A 218 8.30 1.84 13.18
CA ILE A 218 9.62 1.43 12.72
C ILE A 218 10.29 2.62 12.04
N ASP A 219 11.52 2.92 12.45
CA ASP A 219 12.31 4.01 11.88
C ASP A 219 12.71 3.69 10.43
N SER A 220 12.14 4.41 9.45
CA SER A 220 12.41 4.24 8.02
C SER A 220 13.87 4.54 7.68
N ASN A 221 14.49 5.50 8.38
CA ASN A 221 15.86 5.92 8.09
C ASN A 221 16.88 4.84 8.44
N LYS A 222 16.58 4.01 9.44
CA LYS A 222 17.43 2.88 9.84
C LYS A 222 17.12 1.61 9.06
N THR A 223 16.00 1.55 8.38
CA THR A 223 15.50 0.35 7.69
C THR A 223 15.32 0.61 6.20
N ALA A 224 14.11 0.91 5.74
CA ALA A 224 13.74 1.01 4.33
C ALA A 224 14.48 2.10 3.54
N PHE A 225 14.90 3.18 4.20
CA PHE A 225 15.68 4.29 3.60
C PHE A 225 17.13 4.32 4.05
N TYR A 226 17.65 3.25 4.65
CA TYR A 226 19.04 3.19 5.07
C TYR A 226 20.02 3.50 3.91
N GLU A 227 19.79 2.90 2.76
CA GLU A 227 20.62 3.13 1.57
C GLU A 227 20.53 4.58 1.07
N HIS A 228 19.34 5.18 1.11
CA HIS A 228 19.13 6.58 0.74
C HIS A 228 19.93 7.52 1.64
N ASN A 229 19.94 7.25 2.93
CA ASN A 229 20.71 8.05 3.89
C ASN A 229 22.21 7.84 3.76
N LYS A 230 22.65 6.60 3.48
CA LYS A 230 24.05 6.26 3.34
C LYS A 230 24.68 6.76 2.04
N TYR A 231 23.97 6.63 0.93
CA TYR A 231 24.50 6.90 -0.42
C TYR A 231 23.94 8.18 -1.05
N GLY A 232 23.04 8.88 -0.34
CA GLY A 232 22.36 10.07 -0.82
C GLY A 232 21.05 9.73 -1.58
N TRP A 233 20.16 10.71 -1.63
CA TRP A 233 18.82 10.56 -2.20
C TRP A 233 18.78 10.61 -3.74
N LYS A 234 19.91 10.83 -4.39
CA LYS A 234 20.06 10.74 -5.85
C LYS A 234 20.74 9.42 -6.20
N ASP A 235 20.23 8.72 -7.20
CA ASP A 235 20.81 7.50 -7.79
C ASP A 235 21.02 6.33 -6.80
N VAL A 236 20.19 6.27 -5.77
CA VAL A 236 20.30 5.25 -4.71
C VAL A 236 20.21 3.84 -5.25
N GLY A 237 19.31 3.57 -6.20
CA GLY A 237 19.17 2.25 -6.79
C GLY A 237 20.52 1.72 -7.35
N MET A 238 21.25 2.57 -8.07
CA MET A 238 22.55 2.21 -8.65
C MET A 238 23.60 1.91 -7.58
N LYS A 239 23.67 2.75 -6.53
CA LYS A 239 24.71 2.63 -5.50
C LYS A 239 24.42 1.52 -4.50
N ALA A 240 23.16 1.37 -4.11
CA ALA A 240 22.73 0.37 -3.15
C ALA A 240 22.93 -1.06 -3.71
N PHE A 241 22.57 -1.29 -4.96
CA PHE A 241 22.66 -2.63 -5.54
C PHE A 241 24.08 -3.06 -5.92
N LYS A 242 24.96 -2.13 -6.30
CA LYS A 242 26.37 -2.45 -6.58
C LYS A 242 27.18 -2.85 -5.34
N LYS A 243 26.78 -2.40 -4.16
CA LYS A 243 27.43 -2.68 -2.87
C LYS A 243 26.51 -3.38 -1.89
N PHE A 244 25.56 -4.16 -2.41
CA PHE A 244 24.53 -4.77 -1.61
C PHE A 244 25.08 -5.85 -0.70
N SER A 245 24.75 -5.75 0.59
CA SER A 245 24.88 -6.81 1.58
C SER A 245 23.58 -6.95 2.35
N ILE A 246 23.11 -8.17 2.57
CA ILE A 246 21.98 -8.41 3.43
C ILE A 246 22.36 -8.06 4.87
N HIS A 247 21.60 -7.13 5.45
CA HIS A 247 21.66 -6.84 6.86
C HIS A 247 20.28 -7.06 7.45
N PRO A 248 20.13 -7.96 8.44
CA PRO A 248 18.83 -8.28 9.04
C PRO A 248 18.08 -7.05 9.59
N GLU A 249 18.82 -6.04 10.04
CA GLU A 249 18.25 -4.82 10.59
C GLU A 249 17.53 -3.95 9.56
N ARG A 250 17.79 -4.13 8.26
CA ARG A 250 17.25 -3.28 7.21
C ARG A 250 15.82 -3.60 6.82
N LEU A 251 15.31 -4.78 7.13
CA LEU A 251 13.97 -5.28 6.86
C LEU A 251 13.56 -5.25 5.39
N MET A 252 13.77 -4.12 4.70
CA MET A 252 13.40 -3.90 3.30
C MET A 252 14.14 -2.71 2.69
N ILE A 253 14.04 -2.57 1.36
CA ILE A 253 14.40 -1.35 0.62
C ILE A 253 13.15 -0.79 -0.04
N LYS A 254 12.85 0.50 0.21
CA LYS A 254 11.82 1.25 -0.50
C LYS A 254 12.43 2.07 -1.62
N LEU A 255 12.04 1.81 -2.86
CA LEU A 255 12.47 2.61 -4.01
C LEU A 255 11.43 3.65 -4.40
N ARG A 256 11.89 4.86 -4.72
CA ARG A 256 11.06 5.96 -5.21
C ARG A 256 10.89 5.90 -6.74
N GLY A 257 10.07 6.80 -7.27
CA GLY A 257 9.82 6.86 -8.73
C GLY A 257 11.09 7.09 -9.57
N SER A 258 12.04 7.92 -9.09
CA SER A 258 13.34 8.12 -9.75
C SER A 258 14.19 6.86 -9.73
N ASP A 259 14.28 6.20 -8.58
CA ASP A 259 15.08 4.99 -8.41
C ASP A 259 14.55 3.84 -9.30
N ARG A 260 13.20 3.74 -9.45
CA ARG A 260 12.56 2.75 -10.35
C ARG A 260 12.84 3.02 -11.83
N ARG A 261 12.86 4.30 -12.24
CA ARG A 261 13.19 4.62 -13.64
C ARG A 261 14.58 4.18 -14.01
N SER A 262 15.56 4.43 -13.15
CA SER A 262 16.94 3.95 -13.35
C SER A 262 17.00 2.42 -13.39
N ALA A 263 16.22 1.72 -12.56
CA ALA A 263 16.19 0.26 -12.54
C ALA A 263 15.53 -0.34 -13.80
N ASN A 264 14.51 0.31 -14.37
CA ASN A 264 13.86 -0.16 -15.60
C ASN A 264 14.70 0.05 -16.87
N GLN A 265 15.67 0.96 -16.84
CA GLN A 265 16.57 1.25 -17.98
C GLN A 265 17.77 0.28 -18.05
N ASN A 266 17.74 -0.85 -17.37
CA ASN A 266 18.83 -1.84 -17.25
C ASN A 266 20.15 -1.29 -16.66
N GLU A 267 20.10 -0.10 -16.06
CA GLU A 267 21.28 0.48 -15.39
C GLU A 267 21.54 -0.16 -14.02
N VAL A 268 20.55 -0.90 -13.48
CA VAL A 268 20.61 -1.49 -12.14
C VAL A 268 20.03 -2.90 -12.14
N GLU A 269 20.88 -3.87 -11.91
CA GLU A 269 20.46 -5.25 -11.70
C GLU A 269 20.10 -5.48 -10.23
N VAL A 270 18.87 -6.00 -9.98
CA VAL A 270 18.48 -6.43 -8.63
C VAL A 270 19.33 -7.65 -8.25
N PRO A 271 20.03 -7.62 -7.11
CA PRO A 271 20.87 -8.74 -6.70
C PRO A 271 20.13 -10.07 -6.69
N ALA A 272 20.70 -11.10 -7.31
CA ALA A 272 20.10 -12.44 -7.41
C ALA A 272 19.66 -12.98 -6.04
N ILE A 273 20.45 -12.71 -4.99
CA ILE A 273 20.13 -13.12 -3.62
C ILE A 273 18.76 -12.59 -3.12
N LEU A 274 18.22 -11.55 -3.72
CA LEU A 274 16.90 -11.00 -3.36
C LEU A 274 15.74 -11.63 -4.16
N ILE A 275 16.01 -12.28 -5.30
CA ILE A 275 14.98 -12.73 -6.23
C ILE A 275 15.13 -14.19 -6.69
N ALA A 276 16.25 -14.82 -6.39
CA ALA A 276 16.53 -16.22 -6.73
C ALA A 276 15.87 -17.21 -5.74
#